data_614d5f43d138c5835cda120a6efb97f2
#
_entry.id   614d5f43d138c5835cda120a6efb97f2
#
_cell.length_a   1.000
_cell.length_b   1.000
_cell.length_c   1.000
_cell.angle_alpha   90.00
_cell.angle_beta   90.00
_cell.angle_gamma   90.00
#
_symmetry.space_group_name_H-M   'P 1'
#
loop_
_entity.id
_entity.type
_entity.pdbx_description
1 polymer ?
#
loop_
_entity_poly.entity_id
_entity_poly.type
_entity_poly.pdbx_seq_one_letter_code
_entity_poly.pdbx_strand_id
1 'polypeptide(L)'
;MYAKLYGLLKDLSKDCILEEELRIAWTTAFSSVGIKFYAERDKNDLLYNQVIIELKNKGLFNGKVTSSSFKNAVYERLEKYIKRRAEAEGLNQEDYTGIATDGEHIIFCYMRDGQITHQDLMPLSEVSVAKVLKSLKNNQRRALVKDNLIEDFGHSSSVGCRLMTALSKELTLHVNDVDNNKIKMLFREWQTLFGQVSGLTNEQVRKISKQIGFEMPLIGNESTSGALFVIHTYNALIMKLLGAELVSYLNLTQYKDFCGNLASLEANHLLQTISNDIERSQFFESVGIKGFVEEAIFSWYLDATNSENSLEIVEALREALIQVSLYRFDDLTSARSRDVLKGFYQALVPEVLRKSLGEFYTPDWLVTETLSRAVDGEWLHKRVLDPTCGSDHFYCKQLD
;
A
#
# COMPACT_ATOMS: atom_id res chain seq x y z
N MET A 1 -2.66 8.97 -17.68
CA MET A 1 -2.08 10.24 -17.14
C MET A 1 -0.57 10.08 -16.92
N TYR A 2 -0.13 9.10 -16.15
CA TYR A 2 1.30 8.90 -15.79
C TYR A 2 2.21 8.64 -16.98
N ALA A 3 1.83 7.74 -17.91
CA ALA A 3 2.59 7.46 -19.15
C ALA A 3 2.81 8.73 -19.98
N LYS A 4 1.77 9.57 -20.10
CA LYS A 4 1.88 10.84 -20.84
C LYS A 4 2.83 11.82 -20.16
N LEU A 5 2.76 11.93 -18.81
CA LEU A 5 3.68 12.79 -18.06
C LEU A 5 5.11 12.30 -18.14
N TYR A 6 5.32 10.98 -17.98
CA TYR A 6 6.66 10.38 -18.14
C TYR A 6 7.22 10.59 -19.55
N GLY A 7 6.42 10.36 -20.60
CA GLY A 7 6.82 10.62 -21.98
C GLY A 7 7.26 12.06 -22.20
N LEU A 8 6.47 13.03 -21.73
CA LEU A 8 6.80 14.45 -21.82
C LEU A 8 8.10 14.78 -21.06
N LEU A 9 8.25 14.27 -19.82
CA LEU A 9 9.45 14.48 -19.03
C LEU A 9 10.68 13.89 -19.70
N LYS A 10 10.56 12.68 -20.24
CA LYS A 10 11.63 12.00 -20.97
C LYS A 10 12.07 12.79 -22.21
N ASP A 11 11.12 13.30 -22.98
CA ASP A 11 11.40 14.09 -24.19
C ASP A 11 12.10 15.40 -23.83
N LEU A 12 11.60 16.13 -22.81
CA LEU A 12 12.20 17.38 -22.36
C LEU A 12 13.59 17.20 -21.72
N SER A 13 13.84 16.04 -21.09
CA SER A 13 15.12 15.74 -20.43
C SER A 13 16.12 15.04 -21.34
N LYS A 14 15.78 14.78 -22.60
CA LYS A 14 16.59 13.97 -23.51
C LYS A 14 18.02 14.52 -23.68
N ASP A 15 18.11 15.81 -23.97
CA ASP A 15 19.35 16.50 -24.27
C ASP A 15 19.91 17.32 -23.10
N CYS A 16 19.26 17.26 -21.93
CA CYS A 16 19.73 17.92 -20.73
C CYS A 16 21.01 17.26 -20.20
N ILE A 17 21.97 18.07 -19.78
CA ILE A 17 23.22 17.65 -19.14
C ILE A 17 23.32 18.27 -17.75
N LEU A 18 22.97 19.55 -17.64
CA LEU A 18 23.10 20.33 -16.41
C LEU A 18 21.86 20.24 -15.52
N GLU A 19 22.07 20.39 -14.23
CA GLU A 19 21.04 20.44 -13.19
C GLU A 19 19.95 21.50 -13.50
N GLU A 20 20.37 22.67 -14.01
CA GLU A 20 19.45 23.75 -14.37
C GLU A 20 18.52 23.40 -15.53
N GLU A 21 19.04 22.71 -16.55
CA GLU A 21 18.25 22.22 -17.69
C GLU A 21 17.22 21.17 -17.23
N LEU A 22 17.64 20.25 -16.37
CA LEU A 22 16.73 19.27 -15.77
C LEU A 22 15.64 19.94 -14.94
N ARG A 23 15.95 20.99 -14.19
CA ARG A 23 14.98 21.78 -13.42
C ARG A 23 13.92 22.40 -14.31
N ILE A 24 14.30 22.97 -15.45
CA ILE A 24 13.37 23.52 -16.44
C ILE A 24 12.49 22.41 -17.02
N ALA A 25 13.07 21.26 -17.39
CA ALA A 25 12.34 20.12 -17.91
C ALA A 25 11.29 19.60 -16.92
N TRP A 26 11.67 19.43 -15.66
CA TRP A 26 10.78 18.99 -14.59
C TRP A 26 9.66 20.00 -14.33
N THR A 27 9.99 21.29 -14.21
CA THR A 27 8.99 22.35 -13.99
C THR A 27 7.98 22.40 -15.13
N THR A 28 8.44 22.30 -16.37
CA THR A 28 7.60 22.31 -17.56
C THR A 28 6.67 21.09 -17.61
N ALA A 29 7.24 19.89 -17.42
CA ALA A 29 6.46 18.64 -17.46
C ALA A 29 5.36 18.62 -16.39
N PHE A 30 5.69 18.93 -15.14
CA PHE A 30 4.74 18.89 -14.04
C PHE A 30 3.71 20.04 -14.09
N SER A 31 4.06 21.19 -14.68
CA SER A 31 3.09 22.26 -14.93
C SER A 31 1.95 21.82 -15.86
N SER A 32 2.21 20.87 -16.78
CA SER A 32 1.18 20.31 -17.67
C SER A 32 0.08 19.53 -16.94
N VAL A 33 0.34 19.11 -15.69
CA VAL A 33 -0.62 18.41 -14.83
C VAL A 33 -1.05 19.25 -13.61
N GLY A 34 -0.81 20.57 -13.66
CA GLY A 34 -1.26 21.51 -12.65
C GLY A 34 -0.34 21.68 -11.45
N ILE A 35 0.83 21.07 -11.45
CA ILE A 35 1.84 21.23 -10.39
C ILE A 35 2.79 22.39 -10.75
N LYS A 36 2.80 23.43 -9.90
CA LYS A 36 3.71 24.58 -10.07
C LYS A 36 4.74 24.55 -8.94
N PHE A 37 5.96 24.13 -9.26
CA PHE A 37 7.07 24.16 -8.31
C PHE A 37 7.50 25.59 -7.95
N TYR A 38 7.89 25.77 -6.71
CA TYR A 38 8.66 26.94 -6.28
C TYR A 38 10.13 26.60 -6.51
N ALA A 39 10.73 27.15 -7.57
CA ALA A 39 12.12 26.94 -7.90
C ALA A 39 13.01 27.86 -7.07
N GLU A 40 14.19 27.36 -6.68
CA GLU A 40 15.26 28.09 -5.96
C GLU A 40 14.84 28.75 -4.64
N ARG A 41 13.67 28.43 -4.12
CA ARG A 41 13.21 28.97 -2.84
C ARG A 41 14.00 28.32 -1.70
N ASP A 42 14.61 29.12 -0.86
CA ASP A 42 15.38 28.66 0.30
C ASP A 42 16.56 27.70 -0.02
N LYS A 43 17.16 27.83 -1.23
CA LYS A 43 18.25 26.99 -1.75
C LYS A 43 17.84 25.56 -2.14
N ASN A 44 16.57 25.25 -2.23
CA ASN A 44 16.06 23.99 -2.79
C ASN A 44 15.93 24.15 -4.30
N ASP A 45 16.16 23.05 -5.07
CA ASP A 45 15.97 23.09 -6.50
C ASP A 45 14.51 23.23 -6.89
N LEU A 46 13.65 22.34 -6.36
CA LEU A 46 12.20 22.39 -6.55
C LEU A 46 11.50 22.09 -5.24
N LEU A 47 10.46 22.85 -4.94
CA LEU A 47 9.63 22.70 -3.75
C LEU A 47 8.15 22.72 -4.15
N TYR A 48 7.36 21.82 -3.60
CA TYR A 48 5.91 21.83 -3.69
C TYR A 48 5.31 21.17 -2.46
N ASN A 49 4.52 21.92 -1.66
CA ASN A 49 4.02 21.46 -0.38
C ASN A 49 5.16 20.94 0.52
N GLN A 50 5.04 19.71 1.05
CA GLN A 50 6.04 19.03 1.86
C GLN A 50 7.00 18.14 1.03
N VAL A 51 7.06 18.34 -0.30
CA VAL A 51 7.99 17.60 -1.16
C VAL A 51 9.13 18.50 -1.61
N ILE A 52 10.34 18.09 -1.33
CA ILE A 52 11.58 18.77 -1.73
C ILE A 52 12.29 17.88 -2.74
N ILE A 53 12.56 18.42 -3.93
CA ILE A 53 13.30 17.69 -4.98
C ILE A 53 14.66 18.34 -5.17
N GLU A 54 15.71 17.55 -5.03
CA GLU A 54 17.09 17.91 -5.29
C GLU A 54 17.52 17.31 -6.62
N LEU A 55 18.03 18.14 -7.52
CA LEU A 55 18.49 17.75 -8.83
C LEU A 55 20.01 17.63 -8.84
N LYS A 56 20.54 16.79 -9.73
CA LYS A 56 21.97 16.70 -10.04
C LYS A 56 22.14 16.59 -11.54
N ASN A 57 23.32 16.97 -12.02
CA ASN A 57 23.64 16.79 -13.44
C ASN A 57 23.41 15.36 -13.89
N LYS A 58 22.99 15.21 -15.14
CA LYS A 58 22.51 13.93 -15.68
C LYS A 58 23.52 12.79 -15.51
N GLY A 59 23.00 11.66 -14.99
CA GLY A 59 23.75 10.42 -14.84
C GLY A 59 24.79 10.40 -13.70
N LEU A 60 24.89 11.46 -12.89
CA LEU A 60 25.93 11.55 -11.83
C LEU A 60 25.75 10.56 -10.67
N PHE A 61 24.58 9.95 -10.52
CA PHE A 61 24.41 8.89 -9.52
C PHE A 61 25.07 7.58 -9.96
N ASN A 62 25.30 7.41 -11.27
CA ASN A 62 25.90 6.19 -11.84
C ASN A 62 25.19 4.90 -11.40
N GLY A 63 23.89 4.96 -11.09
CA GLY A 63 23.13 3.85 -10.56
C GLY A 63 23.59 3.35 -9.18
N LYS A 64 24.33 4.17 -8.39
CA LYS A 64 24.95 3.74 -7.14
C LYS A 64 24.71 4.74 -6.02
N VAL A 65 24.16 4.24 -4.91
CA VAL A 65 23.99 5.01 -3.65
C VAL A 65 25.32 5.41 -2.99
N THR A 66 26.43 4.85 -3.45
CA THR A 66 27.78 5.15 -2.93
C THR A 66 28.46 6.32 -3.66
N SER A 67 27.88 6.83 -4.75
CA SER A 67 28.46 7.95 -5.53
C SER A 67 28.53 9.22 -4.65
N SER A 68 29.53 10.06 -4.88
CA SER A 68 29.71 11.34 -4.15
C SER A 68 28.52 12.27 -4.40
N SER A 69 28.01 12.32 -5.62
CA SER A 69 26.86 13.14 -6.00
C SER A 69 25.58 12.69 -5.29
N PHE A 70 25.37 11.38 -5.15
CA PHE A 70 24.27 10.83 -4.39
C PHE A 70 24.36 11.23 -2.90
N LYS A 71 25.52 11.03 -2.28
CA LYS A 71 25.74 11.36 -0.87
C LYS A 71 25.53 12.85 -0.61
N ASN A 72 26.03 13.70 -1.50
CA ASN A 72 25.80 15.14 -1.42
C ASN A 72 24.31 15.49 -1.52
N ALA A 73 23.60 14.94 -2.51
CA ALA A 73 22.17 15.20 -2.70
C ALA A 73 21.34 14.80 -1.48
N VAL A 74 21.54 13.58 -0.96
CA VAL A 74 20.70 13.00 0.09
C VAL A 74 21.11 13.49 1.48
N TYR A 75 22.35 13.23 1.90
CA TYR A 75 22.79 13.43 3.28
C TYR A 75 23.24 14.87 3.58
N GLU A 76 23.76 15.60 2.58
CA GLU A 76 24.25 16.97 2.83
C GLU A 76 23.20 18.03 2.48
N ARG A 77 22.34 17.78 1.48
CA ARG A 77 21.36 18.76 1.03
C ARG A 77 19.95 18.44 1.50
N LEU A 78 19.33 17.33 1.06
CA LEU A 78 17.92 17.02 1.39
C LEU A 78 17.70 16.96 2.90
N GLU A 79 18.55 16.28 3.65
CA GLU A 79 18.42 16.20 5.11
C GLU A 79 18.39 17.58 5.75
N LYS A 80 19.34 18.44 5.36
CA LYS A 80 19.42 19.81 5.87
C LYS A 80 18.23 20.66 5.46
N TYR A 81 17.74 20.50 4.23
CA TYR A 81 16.61 21.26 3.74
C TYR A 81 15.31 20.87 4.44
N ILE A 82 15.08 19.58 4.64
CA ILE A 82 13.91 19.09 5.38
C ILE A 82 13.91 19.62 6.81
N LYS A 83 15.04 19.48 7.53
CA LYS A 83 15.16 19.96 8.92
C LYS A 83 14.84 21.45 9.03
N ARG A 84 15.49 22.26 8.18
CA ARG A 84 15.29 23.72 8.18
C ARG A 84 13.86 24.10 7.83
N ARG A 85 13.25 23.40 6.86
CA ARG A 85 11.89 23.69 6.40
C ARG A 85 10.86 23.31 7.46
N ALA A 86 10.99 22.15 8.06
CA ALA A 86 10.11 21.69 9.12
C ALA A 86 10.14 22.64 10.32
N GLU A 87 11.33 23.11 10.71
CA GLU A 87 11.48 24.13 11.77
C GLU A 87 10.79 25.44 11.39
N ALA A 88 11.00 25.94 10.17
CA ALA A 88 10.41 27.19 9.71
C ALA A 88 8.88 27.14 9.58
N GLU A 89 8.31 26.00 9.28
CA GLU A 89 6.86 25.80 9.13
C GLU A 89 6.19 25.28 10.41
N GLY A 90 6.95 24.91 11.43
CA GLY A 90 6.42 24.32 12.66
C GLY A 90 5.79 22.93 12.44
N LEU A 91 6.28 22.19 11.44
CA LEU A 91 5.80 20.86 11.09
C LEU A 91 6.80 19.78 11.52
N ASN A 92 6.31 18.52 11.55
CA ASN A 92 7.20 17.39 11.82
C ASN A 92 8.08 17.12 10.59
N GLN A 93 9.38 16.85 10.81
CA GLN A 93 10.32 16.48 9.75
C GLN A 93 9.86 15.22 8.97
N GLU A 94 9.15 14.32 9.63
CA GLU A 94 8.63 13.08 9.05
C GLU A 94 7.46 13.30 8.08
N ASP A 95 6.84 14.48 8.11
CA ASP A 95 5.79 14.85 7.14
C ASP A 95 6.36 15.17 5.75
N TYR A 96 7.69 15.39 5.66
CA TYR A 96 8.34 15.75 4.41
C TYR A 96 8.79 14.53 3.62
N THR A 97 8.69 14.64 2.30
CA THR A 97 9.28 13.70 1.35
C THR A 97 10.42 14.39 0.61
N GLY A 98 11.61 13.86 0.74
CA GLY A 98 12.76 14.25 -0.08
C GLY A 98 12.84 13.39 -1.34
N ILE A 99 13.14 13.98 -2.47
CA ILE A 99 13.38 13.27 -3.72
C ILE A 99 14.73 13.77 -4.27
N ALA A 100 15.62 12.85 -4.63
CA ALA A 100 16.81 13.21 -5.39
C ALA A 100 16.81 12.50 -6.73
N THR A 101 17.23 13.22 -7.79
CA THR A 101 17.31 12.67 -9.12
C THR A 101 18.45 13.31 -9.94
N ASP A 102 19.04 12.50 -10.81
CA ASP A 102 20.02 12.93 -11.82
C ASP A 102 19.44 12.83 -13.24
N GLY A 103 18.12 12.76 -13.38
CA GLY A 103 17.44 12.61 -14.65
C GLY A 103 17.44 11.20 -15.25
N GLU A 104 18.26 10.30 -14.74
CA GLU A 104 18.27 8.86 -15.13
C GLU A 104 17.81 7.97 -13.97
N HIS A 105 18.17 8.34 -12.76
CA HIS A 105 17.83 7.63 -11.54
C HIS A 105 17.11 8.57 -10.57
N ILE A 106 16.27 7.99 -9.74
CA ILE A 106 15.49 8.70 -8.74
C ILE A 106 15.47 7.92 -7.43
N ILE A 107 15.44 8.64 -6.31
CA ILE A 107 15.34 8.05 -4.98
C ILE A 107 14.38 8.87 -4.14
N PHE A 108 13.64 8.20 -3.28
CA PHE A 108 12.75 8.80 -2.30
C PHE A 108 13.38 8.69 -0.91
N CYS A 109 13.35 9.81 -0.18
CA CYS A 109 13.99 9.96 1.12
C CYS A 109 12.97 10.46 2.14
N TYR A 110 13.10 9.99 3.36
CA TYR A 110 12.21 10.34 4.46
C TYR A 110 13.04 10.58 5.73
N MET A 111 12.54 11.45 6.59
CA MET A 111 13.12 11.61 7.93
C MET A 111 12.57 10.52 8.86
N ARG A 112 13.42 9.98 9.70
CA ARG A 112 13.09 9.04 10.76
C ARG A 112 14.05 9.22 11.92
N ASP A 113 13.52 9.38 13.14
CA ASP A 113 14.34 9.59 14.34
C ASP A 113 15.41 10.69 14.16
N GLY A 114 15.05 11.76 13.43
CA GLY A 114 15.93 12.89 13.15
C GLY A 114 17.05 12.64 12.13
N GLN A 115 17.06 11.48 11.47
CA GLN A 115 18.01 11.11 10.41
C GLN A 115 17.28 10.85 9.08
N ILE A 116 17.94 11.13 7.97
CA ILE A 116 17.39 10.82 6.66
C ILE A 116 17.58 9.33 6.33
N THR A 117 16.51 8.70 5.93
CA THR A 117 16.48 7.35 5.37
C THR A 117 16.06 7.40 3.92
N HIS A 118 16.37 6.40 3.12
CA HIS A 118 16.00 6.37 1.72
C HIS A 118 15.61 4.98 1.26
N GLN A 119 14.81 4.93 0.19
CA GLN A 119 14.47 3.72 -0.55
C GLN A 119 15.66 3.24 -1.39
N ASP A 120 15.46 2.18 -2.16
CA ASP A 120 16.44 1.80 -3.18
C ASP A 120 16.44 2.79 -4.34
N LEU A 121 17.63 3.00 -4.92
CA LEU A 121 17.78 3.82 -6.09
C LEU A 121 17.14 3.12 -7.28
N MET A 122 16.18 3.79 -7.93
CA MET A 122 15.42 3.23 -9.04
C MET A 122 15.63 4.04 -10.32
N PRO A 123 15.43 3.45 -11.51
CA PRO A 123 15.46 4.20 -12.75
C PRO A 123 14.28 5.19 -12.80
N LEU A 124 14.49 6.31 -13.51
CA LEU A 124 13.41 7.22 -13.84
C LEU A 124 12.49 6.54 -14.84
N SER A 125 11.28 6.22 -14.45
CA SER A 125 10.30 5.43 -15.19
C SER A 125 8.89 5.98 -15.02
N GLU A 126 7.92 5.44 -15.71
CA GLU A 126 6.51 5.79 -15.51
C GLU A 126 6.08 5.56 -14.05
N VAL A 127 6.53 4.47 -13.44
CA VAL A 127 6.21 4.12 -12.06
C VAL A 127 6.79 5.13 -11.07
N SER A 128 8.08 5.47 -11.22
CA SER A 128 8.71 6.46 -10.34
C SER A 128 8.11 7.86 -10.52
N VAL A 129 7.76 8.27 -11.74
CA VAL A 129 7.06 9.52 -12.03
C VAL A 129 5.64 9.52 -11.47
N ALA A 130 4.93 8.39 -11.53
CA ALA A 130 3.62 8.24 -10.89
C ALA A 130 3.73 8.44 -9.37
N LYS A 131 4.75 7.86 -8.73
CA LYS A 131 5.02 8.03 -7.31
C LYS A 131 5.35 9.49 -6.96
N VAL A 132 6.18 10.17 -7.76
CA VAL A 132 6.43 11.62 -7.60
C VAL A 132 5.13 12.40 -7.64
N LEU A 133 4.30 12.19 -8.66
CA LEU A 133 3.04 12.92 -8.80
C LEU A 133 2.09 12.68 -7.62
N LYS A 134 2.00 11.45 -7.13
CA LYS A 134 1.21 11.14 -5.94
C LYS A 134 1.75 11.82 -4.69
N SER A 135 3.07 11.79 -4.48
CA SER A 135 3.72 12.52 -3.36
C SER A 135 3.44 14.03 -3.42
N LEU A 136 3.50 14.62 -4.60
CA LEU A 136 3.22 16.05 -4.79
C LEU A 136 1.75 16.43 -4.55
N LYS A 137 0.82 15.53 -4.81
CA LYS A 137 -0.61 15.76 -4.58
C LYS A 137 -1.01 15.58 -3.11
N ASN A 138 -0.25 14.82 -2.36
CA ASN A 138 -0.45 14.69 -0.91
C ASN A 138 0.19 15.89 -0.21
N ASN A 139 -0.58 16.58 0.62
CA ASN A 139 -0.04 17.72 1.37
C ASN A 139 0.99 17.31 2.44
N GLN A 140 0.89 16.06 2.92
CA GLN A 140 1.77 15.44 3.90
C GLN A 140 1.86 13.95 3.63
N ARG A 141 2.90 13.27 4.14
CA ARG A 141 2.86 11.79 4.21
C ARG A 141 1.64 11.37 5.03
N ARG A 142 0.93 10.40 4.50
CA ARG A 142 -0.33 9.95 5.11
C ARG A 142 -0.07 9.27 6.44
N ALA A 143 -0.65 9.77 7.51
CA ALA A 143 -0.68 9.07 8.79
C ALA A 143 -1.50 7.78 8.66
N LEU A 144 -1.03 6.70 9.28
CA LEU A 144 -1.76 5.43 9.32
C LEU A 144 -2.92 5.54 10.32
N VAL A 145 -4.01 6.14 9.86
CA VAL A 145 -5.27 6.26 10.60
C VAL A 145 -6.42 5.72 9.77
N LYS A 146 -7.46 5.24 10.44
CA LYS A 146 -8.62 4.61 9.82
C LYS A 146 -9.22 5.42 8.66
N ASP A 147 -9.42 6.71 8.87
CA ASP A 147 -10.10 7.57 7.88
C ASP A 147 -9.27 7.74 6.60
N ASN A 148 -7.96 7.89 6.73
CA ASN A 148 -7.05 7.92 5.59
C ASN A 148 -7.05 6.60 4.81
N LEU A 149 -7.05 5.47 5.53
CA LEU A 149 -7.11 4.15 4.90
C LEU A 149 -8.43 3.93 4.15
N ILE A 150 -9.55 4.40 4.71
CA ILE A 150 -10.86 4.33 4.03
C ILE A 150 -10.87 5.19 2.77
N GLU A 151 -10.31 6.40 2.84
CA GLU A 151 -10.24 7.32 1.69
C GLU A 151 -9.40 6.72 0.56
N ASP A 152 -8.23 6.14 0.87
CA ASP A 152 -7.27 5.67 -0.13
C ASP A 152 -7.55 4.23 -0.61
N PHE A 153 -8.07 3.36 0.27
CA PHE A 153 -8.27 1.93 -0.02
C PHE A 153 -9.73 1.47 0.19
N GLY A 154 -10.65 2.34 0.51
CA GLY A 154 -12.07 1.98 0.52
C GLY A 154 -12.53 1.51 -0.87
N HIS A 155 -13.59 0.71 -0.93
CA HIS A 155 -14.08 0.11 -2.18
C HIS A 155 -14.40 1.16 -3.26
N SER A 156 -14.80 2.38 -2.88
CA SER A 156 -15.07 3.50 -3.78
C SER A 156 -13.84 4.37 -4.09
N SER A 157 -12.69 4.08 -3.49
CA SER A 157 -11.45 4.81 -3.78
C SER A 157 -10.93 4.50 -5.19
N SER A 158 -10.00 5.32 -5.70
CA SER A 158 -9.37 5.06 -7.00
C SER A 158 -8.67 3.71 -7.04
N VAL A 159 -7.92 3.38 -5.97
CA VAL A 159 -7.22 2.10 -5.85
C VAL A 159 -8.22 0.94 -5.76
N GLY A 160 -9.25 1.07 -4.90
CA GLY A 160 -10.27 0.05 -4.73
C GLY A 160 -11.02 -0.24 -6.02
N CYS A 161 -11.56 0.80 -6.66
CA CYS A 161 -12.30 0.66 -7.92
C CYS A 161 -11.44 0.02 -9.01
N ARG A 162 -10.18 0.48 -9.18
CA ARG A 162 -9.32 -0.02 -10.25
C ARG A 162 -8.94 -1.48 -10.05
N LEU A 163 -8.50 -1.85 -8.85
CA LEU A 163 -8.05 -3.21 -8.56
C LEU A 163 -9.23 -4.20 -8.59
N MET A 164 -10.35 -3.87 -7.96
CA MET A 164 -11.53 -4.73 -8.02
C MET A 164 -12.07 -4.89 -9.44
N THR A 165 -12.01 -3.84 -10.27
CA THR A 165 -12.42 -3.94 -11.69
C THR A 165 -11.52 -4.89 -12.46
N ALA A 166 -10.20 -4.81 -12.30
CA ALA A 166 -9.25 -5.70 -12.95
C ALA A 166 -9.46 -7.17 -12.50
N LEU A 167 -9.61 -7.39 -11.20
CA LEU A 167 -9.94 -8.71 -10.63
C LEU A 167 -11.28 -9.25 -11.14
N SER A 168 -12.29 -8.39 -11.22
CA SER A 168 -13.63 -8.77 -11.73
C SER A 168 -13.61 -9.23 -13.19
N LYS A 169 -12.89 -8.51 -14.05
CA LYS A 169 -12.71 -8.91 -15.45
C LYS A 169 -12.08 -10.28 -15.56
N GLU A 170 -11.01 -10.51 -14.80
CA GLU A 170 -10.30 -11.79 -14.81
C GLU A 170 -11.18 -12.93 -14.31
N LEU A 171 -11.85 -12.76 -13.18
CA LEU A 171 -12.76 -13.78 -12.66
C LEU A 171 -13.89 -14.09 -13.66
N THR A 172 -14.45 -13.06 -14.31
CA THR A 172 -15.52 -13.22 -15.30
C THR A 172 -15.07 -14.05 -16.49
N LEU A 173 -13.87 -13.85 -17.00
CA LEU A 173 -13.30 -14.65 -18.09
C LEU A 173 -13.24 -16.13 -17.71
N HIS A 174 -12.73 -16.44 -16.53
CA HIS A 174 -12.55 -17.82 -16.06
C HIS A 174 -13.84 -18.51 -15.66
N VAL A 175 -14.82 -17.80 -15.08
CA VAL A 175 -16.12 -18.37 -14.71
C VAL A 175 -16.94 -18.72 -15.94
N ASN A 176 -16.88 -17.88 -16.99
CA ASN A 176 -17.59 -18.08 -18.25
C ASN A 176 -16.89 -19.09 -19.19
N ASP A 177 -15.64 -19.47 -18.88
CA ASP A 177 -14.94 -20.49 -19.67
C ASP A 177 -15.66 -21.84 -19.61
N VAL A 178 -15.71 -22.55 -20.76
CA VAL A 178 -16.30 -23.88 -20.87
C VAL A 178 -15.49 -24.90 -20.09
N ASP A 179 -14.16 -24.74 -20.10
CA ASP A 179 -13.25 -25.63 -19.44
C ASP A 179 -13.18 -25.36 -17.91
N ASN A 180 -12.92 -26.42 -17.16
CA ASN A 180 -12.77 -26.33 -15.72
C ASN A 180 -11.32 -25.91 -15.40
N ASN A 181 -11.10 -24.62 -15.23
CA ASN A 181 -9.80 -24.06 -14.88
C ASN A 181 -9.64 -23.90 -13.36
N LYS A 182 -8.38 -23.68 -12.91
CA LYS A 182 -8.04 -23.55 -11.48
C LYS A 182 -8.79 -22.42 -10.80
N ILE A 183 -8.91 -21.24 -11.45
CA ILE A 183 -9.59 -20.06 -10.88
C ILE A 183 -11.08 -20.36 -10.64
N LYS A 184 -11.73 -20.97 -11.62
CA LYS A 184 -13.13 -21.40 -11.50
C LYS A 184 -13.33 -22.43 -10.38
N MET A 185 -12.37 -23.35 -10.21
CA MET A 185 -12.41 -24.34 -9.14
C MET A 185 -12.28 -23.65 -7.76
N LEU A 186 -11.31 -22.76 -7.58
CA LEU A 186 -11.11 -22.00 -6.33
C LEU A 186 -12.34 -21.14 -5.99
N PHE A 187 -12.93 -20.49 -6.98
CA PHE A 187 -14.16 -19.72 -6.78
C PHE A 187 -15.32 -20.59 -6.30
N ARG A 188 -15.52 -21.78 -6.88
CA ARG A 188 -16.57 -22.70 -6.46
C ARG A 188 -16.33 -23.29 -5.07
N GLU A 189 -15.08 -23.60 -4.75
CA GLU A 189 -14.70 -24.04 -3.42
C GLU A 189 -15.03 -22.96 -2.38
N TRP A 190 -14.61 -21.71 -2.63
CA TRP A 190 -14.96 -20.58 -1.79
C TRP A 190 -16.50 -20.39 -1.68
N GLN A 191 -17.23 -20.47 -2.77
CA GLN A 191 -18.72 -20.40 -2.74
C GLN A 191 -19.33 -21.44 -1.80
N THR A 192 -18.80 -22.66 -1.84
CA THR A 192 -19.29 -23.75 -0.99
C THR A 192 -18.99 -23.48 0.48
N LEU A 193 -17.77 -23.13 0.80
CA LEU A 193 -17.34 -22.80 2.17
C LEU A 193 -18.07 -21.57 2.71
N PHE A 194 -18.11 -20.50 1.94
CA PHE A 194 -18.79 -19.26 2.32
C PHE A 194 -20.29 -19.47 2.50
N GLY A 195 -20.93 -20.22 1.63
CA GLY A 195 -22.37 -20.57 1.73
C GLY A 195 -22.70 -21.37 3.00
N GLN A 196 -21.82 -22.28 3.40
CA GLN A 196 -21.99 -23.06 4.63
C GLN A 196 -21.85 -22.20 5.91
N VAL A 197 -20.93 -21.24 5.90
CA VAL A 197 -20.64 -20.41 7.09
C VAL A 197 -21.58 -19.21 7.19
N SER A 198 -21.85 -18.52 6.08
CA SER A 198 -22.56 -17.24 6.11
C SER A 198 -24.07 -17.36 6.31
N GLY A 199 -24.68 -18.45 5.85
CA GLY A 199 -26.13 -18.62 5.87
C GLY A 199 -26.92 -17.51 5.16
N LEU A 200 -26.24 -16.69 4.33
CA LEU A 200 -26.82 -15.56 3.62
C LEU A 200 -27.76 -16.00 2.50
N THR A 201 -28.94 -15.38 2.46
CA THR A 201 -29.84 -15.52 1.31
C THR A 201 -29.33 -14.69 0.14
N ASN A 202 -29.71 -15.07 -1.08
CA ASN A 202 -29.36 -14.32 -2.31
C ASN A 202 -29.79 -12.85 -2.24
N GLU A 203 -30.89 -12.53 -1.55
CA GLU A 203 -31.36 -11.16 -1.36
C GLU A 203 -30.44 -10.36 -0.44
N GLN A 204 -29.97 -10.96 0.66
CA GLN A 204 -29.02 -10.33 1.57
C GLN A 204 -27.66 -10.06 0.87
N VAL A 205 -27.17 -11.05 0.12
CA VAL A 205 -25.91 -10.88 -0.64
C VAL A 205 -26.05 -9.77 -1.68
N ARG A 206 -27.20 -9.66 -2.36
CA ARG A 206 -27.48 -8.58 -3.31
C ARG A 206 -27.55 -7.21 -2.62
N LYS A 207 -28.09 -7.13 -1.41
CA LYS A 207 -28.07 -5.88 -0.60
C LYS A 207 -26.65 -5.48 -0.21
N ILE A 208 -25.82 -6.43 0.17
CA ILE A 208 -24.41 -6.21 0.51
C ILE A 208 -23.64 -5.67 -0.71
N SER A 209 -23.78 -6.33 -1.86
CA SER A 209 -23.14 -5.89 -3.11
C SER A 209 -23.54 -4.45 -3.48
N LYS A 210 -24.81 -4.10 -3.34
CA LYS A 210 -25.29 -2.74 -3.56
C LYS A 210 -24.74 -1.72 -2.56
N GLN A 211 -24.59 -2.09 -1.30
CA GLN A 211 -23.98 -1.20 -0.29
C GLN A 211 -22.51 -0.91 -0.57
N ILE A 212 -21.80 -1.89 -1.10
CA ILE A 212 -20.39 -1.74 -1.48
C ILE A 212 -20.28 -0.95 -2.79
N GLY A 213 -21.35 -0.88 -3.59
CA GLY A 213 -21.36 -0.18 -4.89
C GLY A 213 -20.59 -0.92 -5.98
N PHE A 214 -20.40 -2.24 -5.83
CA PHE A 214 -19.65 -3.07 -6.76
C PHE A 214 -20.52 -4.24 -7.27
N GLU A 215 -20.71 -4.30 -8.57
CA GLU A 215 -21.47 -5.35 -9.25
C GLU A 215 -20.60 -6.02 -10.31
N MET A 216 -20.75 -7.34 -10.45
CA MET A 216 -20.03 -8.11 -11.47
C MET A 216 -20.91 -8.38 -12.70
N PRO A 217 -20.32 -8.43 -13.90
CA PRO A 217 -21.02 -8.75 -15.15
C PRO A 217 -21.23 -10.26 -15.33
N LEU A 218 -21.65 -10.96 -14.27
CA LEU A 218 -22.03 -12.38 -14.27
C LEU A 218 -23.54 -12.53 -14.16
N ILE A 219 -24.06 -13.69 -14.53
CA ILE A 219 -25.51 -13.95 -14.59
C ILE A 219 -26.00 -14.59 -13.27
N GLY A 220 -27.12 -14.11 -12.74
CA GLY A 220 -27.83 -14.74 -11.62
C GLY A 220 -27.05 -14.66 -10.29
N ASN A 221 -27.02 -15.79 -9.57
CA ASN A 221 -26.38 -15.89 -8.26
C ASN A 221 -24.85 -15.78 -8.31
N GLU A 222 -24.24 -16.12 -9.45
CA GLU A 222 -22.79 -16.03 -9.64
C GLU A 222 -22.29 -14.57 -9.65
N SER A 223 -23.12 -13.63 -10.14
CA SER A 223 -22.79 -12.19 -10.08
C SER A 223 -22.53 -11.73 -8.65
N THR A 224 -23.38 -12.11 -7.75
CA THR A 224 -23.33 -11.66 -6.35
C THR A 224 -22.22 -12.36 -5.57
N SER A 225 -22.06 -13.66 -5.75
CA SER A 225 -20.97 -14.42 -5.14
C SER A 225 -19.60 -14.01 -5.70
N GLY A 226 -19.52 -13.76 -7.01
CA GLY A 226 -18.31 -13.27 -7.66
C GLY A 226 -17.89 -11.89 -7.13
N ALA A 227 -18.85 -10.97 -6.95
CA ALA A 227 -18.58 -9.67 -6.36
C ALA A 227 -17.99 -9.78 -4.95
N LEU A 228 -18.58 -10.64 -4.10
CA LEU A 228 -18.05 -10.88 -2.76
C LEU A 228 -16.67 -11.55 -2.79
N PHE A 229 -16.43 -12.50 -3.67
CA PHE A 229 -15.13 -13.14 -3.82
C PHE A 229 -14.04 -12.15 -4.22
N VAL A 230 -14.32 -11.25 -5.17
CA VAL A 230 -13.42 -10.15 -5.56
C VAL A 230 -13.16 -9.21 -4.40
N ILE A 231 -14.19 -8.82 -3.64
CA ILE A 231 -14.06 -7.95 -2.48
C ILE A 231 -13.20 -8.59 -1.39
N HIS A 232 -13.41 -9.87 -1.10
CA HIS A 232 -12.59 -10.59 -0.12
C HIS A 232 -11.14 -10.70 -0.58
N THR A 233 -10.91 -10.99 -1.87
CA THR A 233 -9.55 -11.01 -2.46
C THR A 233 -8.88 -9.64 -2.31
N TYR A 234 -9.58 -8.57 -2.67
CA TYR A 234 -9.10 -7.20 -2.53
C TYR A 234 -8.74 -6.87 -1.08
N ASN A 235 -9.66 -7.11 -0.15
CA ASN A 235 -9.44 -6.82 1.27
C ASN A 235 -8.25 -7.60 1.84
N ALA A 236 -8.16 -8.89 1.54
CA ALA A 236 -7.04 -9.74 1.97
C ALA A 236 -5.70 -9.21 1.44
N LEU A 237 -5.65 -8.84 0.17
CA LEU A 237 -4.44 -8.31 -0.46
C LEU A 237 -4.01 -6.98 0.17
N ILE A 238 -4.91 -6.01 0.30
CA ILE A 238 -4.57 -4.71 0.91
C ILE A 238 -4.07 -4.87 2.34
N MET A 239 -4.71 -5.74 3.15
CA MET A 239 -4.26 -6.01 4.52
C MET A 239 -2.85 -6.63 4.56
N LYS A 240 -2.54 -7.56 3.63
CA LYS A 240 -1.20 -8.15 3.52
C LYS A 240 -0.15 -7.13 3.12
N LEU A 241 -0.45 -6.23 2.17
CA LEU A 241 0.47 -5.18 1.74
C LEU A 241 0.74 -4.16 2.85
N LEU A 242 -0.29 -3.74 3.59
CA LEU A 242 -0.14 -2.88 4.76
C LEU A 242 0.69 -3.56 5.85
N GLY A 243 0.46 -4.86 6.11
CA GLY A 243 1.24 -5.65 7.04
C GLY A 243 2.71 -5.76 6.63
N ALA A 244 3.00 -5.98 5.34
CA ALA A 244 4.36 -6.07 4.83
C ALA A 244 5.10 -4.73 4.95
N GLU A 245 4.44 -3.62 4.62
CA GLU A 245 5.03 -2.28 4.76
C GLU A 245 5.30 -1.95 6.22
N LEU A 246 4.37 -2.29 7.14
CA LEU A 246 4.57 -2.13 8.57
C LEU A 246 5.81 -2.91 9.07
N VAL A 247 5.95 -4.18 8.68
CA VAL A 247 7.09 -5.02 9.05
C VAL A 247 8.40 -4.44 8.50
N SER A 248 8.38 -3.93 7.27
CA SER A 248 9.50 -3.22 6.67
C SER A 248 9.85 -1.95 7.44
N TYR A 249 8.85 -1.16 7.81
CA TYR A 249 9.03 0.06 8.60
C TYR A 249 9.68 -0.20 9.98
N LEU A 250 9.27 -1.24 10.66
CA LEU A 250 9.81 -1.63 11.98
C LEU A 250 11.27 -2.12 11.91
N ASN A 251 11.91 -2.08 10.76
CA ASN A 251 13.29 -2.57 10.52
C ASN A 251 13.52 -4.02 10.92
N LEU A 252 12.49 -4.83 10.90
CA LEU A 252 12.61 -6.28 11.11
C LEU A 252 13.26 -6.98 9.92
N THR A 253 13.41 -6.28 8.80
CA THR A 253 14.05 -6.74 7.57
C THR A 253 15.13 -5.78 7.10
N GLN A 254 15.96 -6.20 6.16
CA GLN A 254 16.87 -5.31 5.42
C GLN A 254 16.14 -4.47 4.35
N TYR A 255 14.88 -4.74 4.09
CA TYR A 255 14.07 -3.95 3.17
C TYR A 255 13.63 -2.64 3.84
N LYS A 256 13.79 -1.56 3.13
CA LYS A 256 13.26 -0.25 3.47
C LYS A 256 12.25 0.12 2.42
N ASP A 257 10.99 0.38 2.82
CA ASP A 257 9.89 0.64 1.88
C ASP A 257 9.65 -0.56 0.93
N PHE A 258 9.13 -1.63 1.49
CA PHE A 258 8.85 -2.87 0.76
C PHE A 258 7.93 -2.64 -0.45
N CYS A 259 6.80 -1.95 -0.23
CA CYS A 259 5.82 -1.71 -1.29
C CYS A 259 6.35 -0.77 -2.38
N GLY A 260 7.13 0.25 -2.03
CA GLY A 260 7.70 1.16 -3.01
C GLY A 260 8.73 0.48 -3.91
N ASN A 261 9.57 -0.37 -3.33
CA ASN A 261 10.54 -1.16 -4.09
C ASN A 261 9.83 -2.18 -4.99
N LEU A 262 8.82 -2.86 -4.45
CA LEU A 262 8.03 -3.84 -5.20
C LEU A 262 7.33 -3.19 -6.40
N ALA A 263 6.77 -2.00 -6.25
CA ALA A 263 6.12 -1.27 -7.33
C ALA A 263 7.06 -0.94 -8.50
N SER A 264 8.37 -0.85 -8.27
CA SER A 264 9.37 -0.52 -9.30
C SER A 264 9.84 -1.72 -10.12
N LEU A 265 9.49 -2.95 -9.73
CA LEU A 265 9.90 -4.16 -10.43
C LEU A 265 9.22 -4.31 -11.81
N GLU A 266 9.88 -5.01 -12.74
CA GLU A 266 9.25 -5.47 -13.97
C GLU A 266 8.04 -6.38 -13.67
N ALA A 267 7.03 -6.38 -14.58
CA ALA A 267 5.74 -7.04 -14.34
C ALA A 267 5.85 -8.49 -13.86
N ASN A 268 6.68 -9.30 -14.51
CA ASN A 268 6.87 -10.71 -14.15
C ASN A 268 7.53 -10.87 -12.77
N HIS A 269 8.54 -10.05 -12.48
CA HIS A 269 9.22 -10.06 -11.19
C HIS A 269 8.29 -9.59 -10.07
N LEU A 270 7.47 -8.57 -10.32
CA LEU A 270 6.46 -8.10 -9.37
C LEU A 270 5.48 -9.21 -8.99
N LEU A 271 4.87 -9.87 -9.98
CA LEU A 271 3.94 -10.97 -9.72
C LEU A 271 4.60 -12.15 -9.00
N GLN A 272 5.83 -12.50 -9.39
CA GLN A 272 6.59 -13.56 -8.73
C GLN A 272 6.93 -13.21 -7.29
N THR A 273 7.33 -11.97 -7.00
CA THR A 273 7.63 -11.51 -5.65
C THR A 273 6.35 -11.46 -4.80
N ILE A 274 5.23 -10.94 -5.33
CA ILE A 274 3.94 -11.02 -4.63
C ILE A 274 3.57 -12.47 -4.32
N SER A 275 3.75 -13.39 -5.29
CA SER A 275 3.45 -14.80 -5.08
C SER A 275 4.27 -15.42 -3.95
N ASN A 276 5.56 -15.15 -3.90
CA ASN A 276 6.45 -15.78 -2.93
C ASN A 276 6.40 -15.06 -1.58
N ASP A 277 6.61 -13.75 -1.59
CA ASP A 277 6.85 -12.97 -0.37
C ASP A 277 5.56 -12.65 0.37
N ILE A 278 4.47 -12.38 -0.36
CA ILE A 278 3.18 -12.00 0.21
C ILE A 278 2.26 -13.21 0.33
N GLU A 279 1.92 -13.87 -0.79
CA GLU A 279 0.91 -14.94 -0.79
C GLU A 279 1.40 -16.26 -0.19
N ARG A 280 2.71 -16.52 -0.24
CA ARG A 280 3.36 -17.66 0.42
C ARG A 280 4.09 -17.29 1.70
N SER A 281 3.91 -16.07 2.19
CA SER A 281 4.46 -15.57 3.46
C SER A 281 6.00 -15.58 3.60
N GLN A 282 6.79 -15.77 2.55
CA GLN A 282 8.24 -15.86 2.68
C GLN A 282 8.86 -14.60 3.28
N PHE A 283 8.35 -13.42 2.94
CA PHE A 283 8.76 -12.16 3.54
C PHE A 283 8.53 -12.16 5.05
N PHE A 284 7.35 -12.56 5.51
CA PHE A 284 7.00 -12.60 6.93
C PHE A 284 7.79 -13.68 7.68
N GLU A 285 7.97 -14.84 7.09
CA GLU A 285 8.76 -15.94 7.67
C GLU A 285 10.23 -15.56 7.83
N SER A 286 10.78 -14.75 6.92
CA SER A 286 12.17 -14.26 6.98
C SER A 286 12.47 -13.44 8.24
N VAL A 287 11.45 -12.87 8.86
CA VAL A 287 11.52 -12.10 10.11
C VAL A 287 10.91 -12.84 11.31
N GLY A 288 10.63 -14.13 11.16
CA GLY A 288 10.13 -14.98 12.23
C GLY A 288 8.61 -14.95 12.45
N ILE A 289 7.85 -14.25 11.60
CA ILE A 289 6.38 -14.23 11.63
C ILE A 289 5.88 -15.43 10.84
N LYS A 290 5.40 -16.46 11.55
CA LYS A 290 4.88 -17.71 10.95
C LYS A 290 3.36 -17.70 10.91
N GLY A 291 2.77 -18.34 9.90
CA GLY A 291 1.32 -18.50 9.77
C GLY A 291 0.57 -17.20 9.49
N PHE A 292 1.23 -16.19 8.92
CA PHE A 292 0.58 -14.92 8.56
C PHE A 292 -0.41 -15.09 7.39
N VAL A 293 -0.12 -15.99 6.47
CA VAL A 293 -1.03 -16.38 5.39
C VAL A 293 -1.11 -17.92 5.37
N GLU A 294 -2.27 -18.47 5.68
CA GLU A 294 -2.46 -19.92 5.73
C GLU A 294 -3.16 -20.47 4.48
N GLU A 295 -3.99 -19.67 3.81
CA GLU A 295 -4.82 -20.12 2.68
C GLU A 295 -4.53 -19.35 1.38
N ALA A 296 -4.26 -20.12 0.32
CA ALA A 296 -3.98 -19.58 -1.01
C ALA A 296 -5.26 -19.23 -1.82
N ILE A 297 -6.45 -19.34 -1.24
CA ILE A 297 -7.72 -19.15 -1.97
C ILE A 297 -7.81 -17.76 -2.62
N PHE A 298 -7.31 -16.72 -1.95
CA PHE A 298 -7.34 -15.35 -2.45
C PHE A 298 -6.14 -14.96 -3.31
N SER A 299 -5.23 -15.89 -3.60
CA SER A 299 -4.09 -15.68 -4.51
C SER A 299 -4.38 -16.03 -5.98
N TRP A 300 -5.60 -16.39 -6.30
CA TRP A 300 -6.06 -16.85 -7.62
C TRP A 300 -5.70 -15.89 -8.77
N TYR A 301 -5.63 -14.58 -8.49
CA TYR A 301 -5.28 -13.55 -9.48
C TYR A 301 -3.86 -13.68 -10.03
N LEU A 302 -2.97 -14.39 -9.34
CA LEU A 302 -1.62 -14.67 -9.80
C LEU A 302 -1.57 -15.73 -10.90
N ASP A 303 -2.60 -16.56 -11.01
CA ASP A 303 -2.75 -17.54 -12.09
C ASP A 303 -3.20 -16.89 -13.41
N ALA A 304 -3.56 -15.59 -13.36
CA ALA A 304 -3.98 -14.77 -14.50
C ALA A 304 -2.83 -14.31 -15.43
N THR A 305 -1.60 -14.72 -15.16
CA THR A 305 -0.38 -14.19 -15.78
C THR A 305 -0.30 -14.32 -17.31
N ASN A 306 -1.14 -15.14 -17.92
CA ASN A 306 -1.19 -15.38 -19.37
C ASN A 306 -2.40 -14.73 -20.05
N SER A 307 -3.23 -13.97 -19.33
CA SER A 307 -4.43 -13.31 -19.89
C SER A 307 -4.12 -11.91 -20.42
N GLU A 308 -4.94 -11.42 -21.35
CA GLU A 308 -4.88 -10.04 -21.83
C GLU A 308 -5.08 -9.03 -20.71
N ASN A 309 -5.78 -9.44 -19.64
CA ASN A 309 -6.07 -8.62 -18.46
C ASN A 309 -4.93 -8.59 -17.43
N SER A 310 -3.88 -9.40 -17.61
CA SER A 310 -2.76 -9.48 -16.66
C SER A 310 -2.05 -8.13 -16.48
N LEU A 311 -1.92 -7.35 -17.56
CA LEU A 311 -1.34 -6.01 -17.51
C LEU A 311 -2.21 -5.03 -16.69
N GLU A 312 -3.53 -5.11 -16.80
CA GLU A 312 -4.43 -4.28 -15.99
C GLU A 312 -4.30 -4.62 -14.50
N ILE A 313 -4.18 -5.91 -14.15
CA ILE A 313 -3.93 -6.36 -12.78
C ILE A 313 -2.59 -5.82 -12.27
N VAL A 314 -1.52 -5.98 -13.05
CA VAL A 314 -0.18 -5.46 -12.67
C VAL A 314 -0.22 -3.96 -12.42
N GLU A 315 -0.84 -3.18 -13.28
CA GLU A 315 -0.93 -1.73 -13.12
C GLU A 315 -1.79 -1.32 -11.93
N ALA A 316 -2.88 -2.05 -11.64
CA ALA A 316 -3.69 -1.82 -10.47
C ALA A 316 -2.95 -2.17 -9.18
N LEU A 317 -2.18 -3.26 -9.18
CA LEU A 317 -1.29 -3.64 -8.07
C LEU A 317 -0.21 -2.57 -7.82
N ARG A 318 0.43 -2.07 -8.88
CA ARG A 318 1.41 -0.97 -8.77
C ARG A 318 0.81 0.26 -8.12
N GLU A 319 -0.42 0.62 -8.49
CA GLU A 319 -1.11 1.76 -7.90
C GLU A 319 -1.36 1.56 -6.41
N ALA A 320 -1.81 0.38 -6.00
CA ALA A 320 -1.99 0.02 -4.60
C ALA A 320 -0.66 0.06 -3.83
N LEU A 321 0.40 -0.54 -4.36
CA LEU A 321 1.74 -0.55 -3.76
C LEU A 321 2.30 0.87 -3.58
N ILE A 322 2.20 1.71 -4.61
CA ILE A 322 2.62 3.11 -4.52
C ILE A 322 1.82 3.83 -3.44
N GLN A 323 0.50 3.62 -3.36
CA GLN A 323 -0.33 4.27 -2.35
C GLN A 323 0.05 3.84 -0.94
N VAL A 324 0.30 2.54 -0.69
CA VAL A 324 0.78 2.03 0.61
C VAL A 324 2.11 2.67 0.98
N SER A 325 3.05 2.79 0.03
CA SER A 325 4.38 3.35 0.27
C SER A 325 4.39 4.84 0.64
N LEU A 326 3.27 5.54 0.51
CA LEU A 326 3.13 6.94 0.92
C LEU A 326 2.70 7.10 2.38
N TYR A 327 2.40 6.01 3.07
CA TYR A 327 2.04 6.04 4.48
C TYR A 327 3.26 6.11 5.39
N ARG A 328 3.08 6.73 6.55
CA ARG A 328 4.04 6.68 7.68
C ARG A 328 3.44 5.82 8.79
N PHE A 329 4.29 5.09 9.48
CA PHE A 329 3.89 4.13 10.50
C PHE A 329 4.42 4.49 11.90
N ASP A 330 4.91 5.71 12.08
CA ASP A 330 5.52 6.24 13.31
C ASP A 330 4.54 6.30 14.49
N ASP A 331 3.26 6.54 14.22
CA ASP A 331 2.23 6.62 15.27
C ASP A 331 1.78 5.26 15.85
N LEU A 332 2.29 4.13 15.32
CA LEU A 332 1.87 2.79 15.75
C LEU A 332 2.30 2.41 17.17
N THR A 333 3.21 3.16 17.77
CA THR A 333 3.62 2.98 19.17
C THR A 333 2.62 3.57 20.17
N SER A 334 1.67 4.37 19.71
CA SER A 334 0.64 4.95 20.57
C SER A 334 -0.54 3.99 20.79
N ALA A 335 -1.16 4.02 21.96
CA ALA A 335 -2.35 3.22 22.26
C ALA A 335 -3.52 3.47 21.28
N ARG A 336 -3.55 4.67 20.65
CA ARG A 336 -4.57 5.05 19.66
C ARG A 336 -4.44 4.33 18.34
N SER A 337 -3.23 3.88 17.97
CA SER A 337 -2.94 3.27 16.66
C SER A 337 -3.06 1.75 16.66
N ARG A 338 -3.09 1.11 17.83
CA ARG A 338 -3.15 -0.36 17.95
C ARG A 338 -4.36 -1.00 17.27
N ASP A 339 -5.41 -0.25 17.01
CA ASP A 339 -6.66 -0.73 16.45
C ASP A 339 -7.00 -0.19 15.06
N VAL A 340 -6.00 0.43 14.39
CA VAL A 340 -6.23 1.05 13.07
C VAL A 340 -6.63 0.01 12.03
N LEU A 341 -5.93 -1.13 11.97
CA LEU A 341 -6.20 -2.18 10.99
C LEU A 341 -7.55 -2.85 11.24
N LYS A 342 -7.92 -3.08 12.50
CA LYS A 342 -9.27 -3.56 12.87
C LYS A 342 -10.34 -2.56 12.45
N GLY A 343 -10.15 -1.29 12.80
CA GLY A 343 -11.09 -0.23 12.43
C GLY A 343 -11.23 -0.09 10.91
N PHE A 344 -10.14 -0.24 10.17
CA PHE A 344 -10.14 -0.25 8.71
C PHE A 344 -10.88 -1.47 8.14
N TYR A 345 -10.57 -2.68 8.62
CA TYR A 345 -11.27 -3.90 8.22
C TYR A 345 -12.79 -3.79 8.48
N GLN A 346 -13.18 -3.30 9.66
CA GLN A 346 -14.59 -3.08 9.99
C GLN A 346 -15.29 -2.09 9.05
N ALA A 347 -14.57 -1.12 8.51
CA ALA A 347 -15.10 -0.18 7.54
C ALA A 347 -15.22 -0.76 6.12
N LEU A 348 -14.30 -1.65 5.74
CA LEU A 348 -14.34 -2.34 4.46
C LEU A 348 -15.43 -3.41 4.39
N VAL A 349 -15.68 -4.12 5.49
CA VAL A 349 -16.63 -5.23 5.51
C VAL A 349 -17.97 -4.75 6.08
N PRO A 350 -19.07 -4.77 5.30
CA PRO A 350 -20.38 -4.34 5.77
C PRO A 350 -20.83 -5.09 7.03
N GLU A 351 -21.47 -4.36 7.94
CA GLU A 351 -21.91 -4.92 9.23
C GLU A 351 -22.81 -6.15 9.07
N VAL A 352 -23.69 -6.14 8.06
CA VAL A 352 -24.58 -7.28 7.77
C VAL A 352 -23.76 -8.52 7.43
N LEU A 353 -22.70 -8.38 6.65
CA LEU A 353 -21.80 -9.48 6.31
C LEU A 353 -21.05 -9.99 7.54
N ARG A 354 -20.44 -9.10 8.33
CA ARG A 354 -19.73 -9.46 9.56
C ARG A 354 -20.64 -10.20 10.55
N LYS A 355 -21.87 -9.71 10.73
CA LYS A 355 -22.86 -10.37 11.59
C LYS A 355 -23.22 -11.77 11.08
N SER A 356 -23.34 -11.98 9.79
CA SER A 356 -23.65 -13.29 9.22
C SER A 356 -22.48 -14.29 9.30
N LEU A 357 -21.25 -13.79 9.30
CA LEU A 357 -20.04 -14.58 9.52
C LEU A 357 -19.73 -14.83 11.01
N GLY A 358 -20.51 -14.23 11.90
CA GLY A 358 -20.26 -14.33 13.34
C GLY A 358 -19.10 -13.46 13.83
N GLU A 359 -18.67 -12.50 13.03
CA GLU A 359 -17.56 -11.58 13.36
C GLU A 359 -18.02 -10.48 14.31
N PHE A 360 -18.13 -10.83 15.59
CA PHE A 360 -18.45 -9.90 16.67
C PHE A 360 -17.19 -9.55 17.44
N TYR A 361 -16.75 -8.30 17.32
CA TYR A 361 -15.63 -7.81 18.11
C TYR A 361 -16.08 -7.48 19.53
N THR A 362 -15.32 -7.97 20.49
CA THR A 362 -15.58 -7.70 21.91
C THR A 362 -15.33 -6.22 22.23
N PRO A 363 -16.27 -5.49 22.82
CA PRO A 363 -16.05 -4.10 23.21
C PRO A 363 -14.93 -3.96 24.24
N ASP A 364 -14.17 -2.85 24.22
CA ASP A 364 -13.04 -2.58 25.10
C ASP A 364 -13.38 -2.71 26.59
N TRP A 365 -14.53 -2.19 27.00
CA TRP A 365 -14.96 -2.27 28.39
C TRP A 365 -15.14 -3.72 28.85
N LEU A 366 -15.66 -4.60 27.97
CA LEU A 366 -15.86 -6.01 28.29
C LEU A 366 -14.54 -6.77 28.34
N VAL A 367 -13.58 -6.43 27.44
CA VAL A 367 -12.22 -6.98 27.49
C VAL A 367 -11.55 -6.62 28.81
N THR A 368 -11.59 -5.34 29.19
CA THR A 368 -11.02 -4.84 30.44
C THR A 368 -11.63 -5.54 31.65
N GLU A 369 -12.95 -5.66 31.69
CA GLU A 369 -13.67 -6.34 32.80
C GLU A 369 -13.33 -7.84 32.84
N THR A 370 -13.25 -8.49 31.70
CA THR A 370 -12.88 -9.92 31.61
C THR A 370 -11.46 -10.15 32.13
N LEU A 371 -10.51 -9.34 31.68
CA LEU A 371 -9.10 -9.45 32.09
C LEU A 371 -8.95 -9.18 33.61
N SER A 372 -9.63 -8.17 34.14
CA SER A 372 -9.58 -7.85 35.58
C SER A 372 -10.10 -8.96 36.46
N ARG A 373 -11.02 -9.78 35.95
CA ARG A 373 -11.59 -10.93 36.68
C ARG A 373 -10.82 -12.24 36.45
N ALA A 374 -10.08 -12.33 35.34
CA ALA A 374 -9.38 -13.56 34.97
C ALA A 374 -8.10 -13.79 35.76
N VAL A 375 -7.43 -12.73 36.19
CA VAL A 375 -6.13 -12.80 36.87
C VAL A 375 -6.06 -11.80 38.03
N ASP A 376 -5.75 -12.30 39.23
CA ASP A 376 -5.35 -11.48 40.35
C ASP A 376 -3.82 -11.16 40.22
N GLY A 377 -3.51 -9.90 39.97
CA GLY A 377 -2.11 -9.42 39.91
C GLY A 377 -1.54 -9.28 38.49
N GLU A 378 -0.23 -9.32 38.38
CA GLU A 378 0.50 -9.03 37.12
C GLU A 378 0.41 -10.17 36.10
N TRP A 379 0.22 -9.82 34.83
CA TRP A 379 0.17 -10.73 33.69
C TRP A 379 1.57 -11.21 33.23
N LEU A 380 2.63 -10.47 33.54
CA LEU A 380 3.99 -10.60 32.97
C LEU A 380 4.57 -12.01 33.09
N HIS A 381 4.16 -12.79 34.08
CA HIS A 381 4.68 -14.15 34.34
C HIS A 381 3.63 -15.23 34.07
N LYS A 382 2.52 -14.91 33.44
CA LYS A 382 1.45 -15.85 33.14
C LYS A 382 1.59 -16.41 31.73
N ARG A 383 1.25 -17.68 31.58
CA ARG A 383 1.06 -18.29 30.25
C ARG A 383 -0.41 -18.08 29.87
N VAL A 384 -0.61 -17.31 28.82
CA VAL A 384 -1.95 -16.93 28.35
C VAL A 384 -2.24 -17.60 27.03
N LEU A 385 -3.45 -18.12 26.87
CA LEU A 385 -3.99 -18.62 25.61
C LEU A 385 -5.35 -17.97 25.38
N ASP A 386 -5.48 -17.27 24.27
CA ASP A 386 -6.77 -16.87 23.72
C ASP A 386 -7.08 -17.79 22.52
N PRO A 387 -7.97 -18.78 22.69
CA PRO A 387 -8.27 -19.75 21.63
C PRO A 387 -9.14 -19.17 20.51
N THR A 388 -9.64 -17.96 20.69
CA THR A 388 -10.54 -17.26 19.76
C THR A 388 -10.10 -15.82 19.53
N CYS A 389 -8.78 -15.62 19.43
CA CYS A 389 -8.11 -14.32 19.53
C CYS A 389 -8.68 -13.23 18.58
N GLY A 390 -9.23 -13.61 17.44
CA GLY A 390 -9.81 -12.66 16.48
C GLY A 390 -8.81 -11.58 16.06
N SER A 391 -9.02 -10.33 16.54
CA SER A 391 -8.12 -9.18 16.32
C SER A 391 -7.10 -8.97 17.44
N ASP A 392 -6.76 -9.99 18.22
CA ASP A 392 -5.82 -9.94 19.36
C ASP A 392 -6.18 -8.91 20.46
N HIS A 393 -7.45 -8.55 20.56
CA HIS A 393 -7.91 -7.47 21.43
C HIS A 393 -7.58 -7.72 22.92
N PHE A 394 -7.69 -8.96 23.36
CA PHE A 394 -7.33 -9.34 24.73
C PHE A 394 -5.82 -9.22 24.98
N TYR A 395 -4.98 -9.65 24.04
CA TYR A 395 -3.51 -9.52 24.15
C TYR A 395 -3.07 -8.05 24.13
N CYS A 396 -3.64 -7.23 23.24
CA CYS A 396 -3.32 -5.82 23.17
C CYS A 396 -3.62 -5.09 24.50
N LYS A 397 -4.73 -5.43 25.15
CA LYS A 397 -5.11 -4.84 26.44
C LYS A 397 -4.28 -5.33 27.64
N GLN A 398 -3.63 -6.48 27.55
CA GLN A 398 -2.71 -6.99 28.57
C GLN A 398 -1.37 -6.25 28.58
N LEU A 399 -0.99 -5.65 27.45
CA LEU A 399 0.27 -4.92 27.28
C LEU A 399 0.15 -3.45 27.72
N ASP A 400 -1.06 -2.94 27.91
CA ASP A 400 -1.37 -1.62 28.46
C ASP A 400 -1.34 -1.64 30.00
#